data_2333d0f3e1b9919f9f41f2bc20710d70
#
_entry.id   2333d0f3e1b9919f9f41f2bc20710d70
#
_cell.length_a   1.000
_cell.length_b   1.000
_cell.length_c   1.000
_cell.angle_alpha   90.00
_cell.angle_beta   90.00
_cell.angle_gamma   90.00
#
_symmetry.space_group_name_H-M   'P 1'
#
loop_
_entity.id
_entity.type
_entity.pdbx_description
1 polymer ?
#
loop_
_entity_poly.entity_id
_entity_poly.type
_entity_poly.pdbx_seq_one_letter_code
_entity_poly.pdbx_strand_id
1 'polypeptide(L)'
;MSLAFFIAKTFSKDPNTQIGSVIVGENNRPLGWGFNGPPRSINDNDLDWSRPQKYKFMVHSEINAIAHSQGDLTSATLYVTAMPCPRCMLEIAAYQIKKVVYFNYKADEGSTINCSTEEESKEIATTAGIELVKFEGKIYV
;
A
#
# COMPACT_ATOMS: atom_id res chain seq x y z
N MET A 1 -11.49 -3.77 -0.24
CA MET A 1 -10.77 -3.45 -1.50
C MET A 1 -11.32 -2.23 -2.21
N SER A 2 -12.61 -2.10 -2.48
CA SER A 2 -13.15 -0.90 -3.17
C SER A 2 -12.80 0.42 -2.50
N LEU A 3 -12.80 0.48 -1.16
CA LEU A 3 -12.36 1.67 -0.42
C LEU A 3 -10.88 2.01 -0.71
N ALA A 4 -10.01 1.02 -0.80
CA ALA A 4 -8.59 1.26 -1.13
C ALA A 4 -8.45 1.89 -2.54
N PHE A 5 -9.21 1.42 -3.51
CA PHE A 5 -9.25 2.03 -4.84
C PHE A 5 -9.82 3.45 -4.83
N PHE A 6 -10.89 3.68 -4.08
CA PHE A 6 -11.45 5.02 -3.93
C PHE A 6 -10.43 6.00 -3.37
N ILE A 7 -9.70 5.60 -2.32
CA ILE A 7 -8.65 6.41 -1.70
C ILE A 7 -7.53 6.69 -2.70
N ALA A 8 -7.06 5.66 -3.41
CA ALA A 8 -6.02 5.81 -4.43
C ALA A 8 -6.39 6.87 -5.47
N LYS A 9 -7.57 6.74 -6.05
CA LYS A 9 -8.05 7.63 -7.13
C LYS A 9 -8.38 9.03 -6.66
N THR A 10 -8.87 9.17 -5.43
CA THR A 10 -9.32 10.46 -4.90
C THR A 10 -8.17 11.32 -4.39
N PHE A 11 -7.18 10.70 -3.76
CA PHE A 11 -6.18 11.43 -3.00
C PHE A 11 -4.76 11.36 -3.57
N SER A 12 -4.37 10.29 -4.26
CA SER A 12 -3.04 10.23 -4.86
C SER A 12 -2.94 11.20 -6.04
N LYS A 13 -1.97 12.10 -5.97
CA LYS A 13 -1.66 13.09 -7.02
C LYS A 13 -0.62 12.60 -8.00
N ASP A 14 -0.11 11.38 -7.82
CA ASP A 14 0.85 10.80 -8.76
C ASP A 14 0.20 10.63 -10.15
N PRO A 15 0.77 11.22 -11.19
CA PRO A 15 0.19 11.17 -12.54
C PRO A 15 0.30 9.79 -13.21
N ASN A 16 1.15 8.91 -12.69
CA ASN A 16 1.48 7.63 -13.32
C ASN A 16 0.97 6.42 -12.54
N THR A 17 0.95 6.53 -11.21
CA THR A 17 0.70 5.37 -10.33
C THR A 17 -0.10 5.82 -9.11
N GLN A 18 -1.30 5.29 -8.95
CA GLN A 18 -2.18 5.60 -7.82
C GLN A 18 -2.48 4.34 -7.04
N ILE A 19 -1.87 4.22 -5.88
CA ILE A 19 -2.02 3.07 -4.97
C ILE A 19 -2.69 3.54 -3.68
N GLY A 20 -3.59 2.72 -3.17
CA GLY A 20 -4.29 2.97 -1.91
C GLY A 20 -4.27 1.77 -0.99
N SER A 21 -4.25 2.04 0.30
CA SER A 21 -4.22 1.04 1.36
C SER A 21 -5.23 1.37 2.45
N VAL A 22 -5.86 0.33 3.00
CA VAL A 22 -6.77 0.44 4.16
C VAL A 22 -6.41 -0.64 5.15
N ILE A 23 -6.21 -0.26 6.40
CA ILE A 23 -5.97 -1.19 7.51
C ILE A 23 -7.28 -1.36 8.29
N VAL A 24 -7.65 -2.61 8.49
CA VAL A 24 -8.90 -2.99 9.12
C VAL A 24 -8.62 -3.90 10.31
N GLY A 25 -9.14 -3.54 11.46
CA GLY A 25 -9.08 -4.35 12.66
C GLY A 25 -10.22 -5.36 12.74
N GLU A 26 -10.41 -5.91 13.94
CA GLU A 26 -11.51 -6.81 14.22
C GLU A 26 -12.87 -6.18 13.91
N ASN A 27 -13.84 -7.00 13.51
CA ASN A 27 -15.18 -6.56 13.11
C ASN A 27 -15.20 -5.60 11.90
N ASN A 28 -14.22 -5.71 11.02
CA ASN A 28 -14.09 -4.85 9.83
C ASN A 28 -14.02 -3.34 10.13
N ARG A 29 -13.49 -2.99 11.28
CA ARG A 29 -13.33 -1.60 11.70
C ARG A 29 -12.13 -0.97 11.01
N PRO A 30 -12.29 0.07 10.18
CA PRO A 30 -11.13 0.77 9.62
C PRO A 30 -10.31 1.43 10.73
N LEU A 31 -9.00 1.16 10.76
CA LEU A 31 -8.06 1.74 11.71
C LEU A 31 -7.23 2.86 11.07
N GLY A 32 -6.99 2.78 9.79
CA GLY A 32 -6.24 3.78 9.04
C GLY A 32 -6.28 3.51 7.55
N TRP A 33 -5.88 4.49 6.80
CA TRP A 33 -5.76 4.40 5.35
C TRP A 33 -4.66 5.32 4.83
N GLY A 34 -4.17 5.03 3.65
CA GLY A 34 -3.12 5.80 3.02
C GLY A 34 -3.14 5.64 1.50
N PHE A 35 -2.41 6.51 0.85
CA PHE A 35 -2.17 6.49 -0.59
C PHE A 35 -0.70 6.83 -0.85
N ASN A 36 -0.20 6.47 -2.02
CA ASN A 36 1.18 6.82 -2.36
C ASN A 36 1.31 8.32 -2.61
N GLY A 37 2.29 8.92 -1.98
CA GLY A 37 2.53 10.36 -2.08
C GLY A 37 3.62 10.83 -1.11
N PRO A 38 3.96 12.11 -1.14
CA PRO A 38 4.92 12.67 -0.21
C PRO A 38 4.37 12.70 1.21
N PRO A 39 5.24 12.75 2.23
CA PRO A 39 4.81 12.99 3.60
C PRO A 39 4.05 14.32 3.75
N ARG A 40 3.16 14.41 4.74
CA ARG A 40 2.37 15.63 5.00
C ARG A 40 3.20 16.90 5.23
N SER A 41 4.45 16.74 5.65
CA SER A 41 5.39 17.85 5.86
C SER A 41 5.94 18.47 4.57
N ILE A 42 5.70 17.82 3.42
CA ILE A 42 6.16 18.27 2.11
C ILE A 42 4.96 18.80 1.33
N ASN A 43 5.09 20.01 0.79
CA ASN A 43 4.06 20.58 -0.06
C ASN A 43 4.13 19.95 -1.46
N ASP A 44 3.05 19.34 -1.91
CA ASP A 44 2.95 18.68 -3.21
C ASP A 44 3.24 19.62 -4.39
N ASN A 45 2.97 20.93 -4.23
CA ASN A 45 3.19 21.91 -5.28
C ASN A 45 4.68 22.25 -5.49
N ASP A 46 5.53 21.89 -4.52
CA ASP A 46 6.97 22.13 -4.57
C ASP A 46 7.74 20.96 -5.20
N LEU A 47 7.03 19.91 -5.62
CA LEU A 47 7.64 18.69 -6.14
C LEU A 47 7.69 18.64 -7.66
N ASP A 48 8.81 18.12 -8.16
CA ASP A 48 8.91 17.62 -9.52
C ASP A 48 8.33 16.21 -9.58
N TRP A 49 7.14 16.06 -10.18
CA TRP A 49 6.44 14.80 -10.32
C TRP A 49 6.95 13.93 -11.46
N SER A 50 7.97 14.36 -12.18
CA SER A 50 8.59 13.55 -13.22
C SER A 50 9.37 12.36 -12.63
N ARG A 51 9.54 11.31 -13.43
CA ARG A 51 10.43 10.21 -13.11
C ARG A 51 11.85 10.56 -13.56
N PRO A 52 12.89 10.25 -12.78
CA PRO A 52 12.92 9.59 -11.47
C PRO A 52 12.83 10.54 -10.27
N GLN A 53 12.72 11.85 -10.49
CA GLN A 53 12.85 12.89 -9.44
C GLN A 53 11.87 12.70 -8.29
N LYS A 54 10.61 12.33 -8.58
CA LYS A 54 9.57 12.13 -7.57
C LYS A 54 9.89 11.02 -6.57
N TYR A 55 10.59 9.97 -6.98
CA TYR A 55 10.76 8.75 -6.16
C TYR A 55 11.41 8.98 -4.81
N LYS A 56 12.33 9.92 -4.70
CA LYS A 56 13.01 10.24 -3.44
C LYS A 56 12.08 10.84 -2.37
N PHE A 57 10.91 11.33 -2.77
CA PHE A 57 9.94 11.93 -1.87
C PHE A 57 8.68 11.10 -1.67
N MET A 58 8.51 10.02 -2.43
CA MET A 58 7.29 9.21 -2.37
C MET A 58 7.34 8.20 -1.22
N VAL A 59 6.32 8.22 -0.41
CA VAL A 59 6.04 7.18 0.59
C VAL A 59 4.95 6.27 0.01
N HIS A 60 5.13 4.97 0.11
CA HIS A 60 4.15 4.00 -0.37
C HIS A 60 2.87 4.04 0.46
N SER A 61 1.76 3.66 -0.14
CA SER A 61 0.44 3.73 0.48
C SER A 61 0.33 2.96 1.78
N GLU A 62 1.03 1.82 1.88
CA GLU A 62 1.04 0.95 3.05
C GLU A 62 1.70 1.65 4.24
N ILE A 63 2.83 2.29 4.02
CA ILE A 63 3.56 3.04 5.06
C ILE A 63 2.74 4.25 5.50
N ASN A 64 2.11 4.96 4.56
CA ASN A 64 1.21 6.07 4.88
C ASN A 64 -0.02 5.59 5.67
N ALA A 65 -0.59 4.45 5.33
CA ALA A 65 -1.71 3.86 6.07
C ALA A 65 -1.30 3.53 7.51
N ILE A 66 -0.13 2.93 7.72
CA ILE A 66 0.41 2.63 9.04
C ILE A 66 0.65 3.92 9.84
N ALA A 67 1.32 4.90 9.23
CA ALA A 67 1.64 6.18 9.89
C ALA A 67 0.40 6.96 10.34
N HIS A 68 -0.73 6.80 9.63
CA HIS A 68 -1.97 7.51 9.93
C HIS A 68 -3.02 6.63 10.63
N SER A 69 -2.65 5.40 11.00
CA SER A 69 -3.52 4.52 11.76
C SER A 69 -3.63 4.91 13.22
N GLN A 70 -4.76 4.57 13.82
CA GLN A 70 -5.01 4.75 15.24
C GLN A 70 -5.17 3.40 15.92
N GLY A 71 -4.55 3.26 17.08
CA GLY A 71 -4.62 2.06 17.89
C GLY A 71 -3.60 0.99 17.51
N ASP A 72 -3.80 -0.19 18.08
CA ASP A 72 -2.95 -1.35 17.88
C ASP A 72 -3.27 -2.02 16.55
N LEU A 73 -2.25 -2.26 15.73
CA LEU A 73 -2.39 -2.92 14.42
C LEU A 73 -2.15 -4.43 14.49
N THR A 74 -1.83 -4.97 15.66
CA THR A 74 -1.60 -6.40 15.84
C THR A 74 -2.80 -7.20 15.36
N SER A 75 -2.54 -8.19 14.51
CA SER A 75 -3.55 -9.05 13.89
C SER A 75 -4.54 -8.35 12.94
N ALA A 76 -4.30 -7.10 12.58
CA ALA A 76 -5.09 -6.39 11.58
C ALA A 76 -4.93 -6.99 10.16
N THR A 77 -5.82 -6.60 9.28
CA THR A 77 -5.78 -6.91 7.84
C THR A 77 -5.47 -5.64 7.05
N LEU A 78 -4.50 -5.70 6.18
CA LEU A 78 -4.21 -4.65 5.21
C LEU A 78 -4.84 -4.99 3.85
N TYR A 79 -5.65 -4.10 3.32
CA TYR A 79 -6.14 -4.13 1.93
C TYR A 79 -5.34 -3.12 1.12
N VAL A 80 -4.75 -3.56 0.02
CA VAL A 80 -3.92 -2.70 -0.84
C VAL A 80 -4.20 -2.98 -2.32
N THR A 81 -4.17 -1.93 -3.13
CA THR A 81 -4.51 -2.06 -4.56
C THR A 81 -3.42 -2.70 -5.41
N ALA A 82 -2.19 -2.83 -4.87
CA ALA A 82 -1.07 -3.52 -5.53
C ALA A 82 -0.34 -4.43 -4.54
N MET A 83 0.46 -5.36 -5.04
CA MET A 83 1.34 -6.19 -4.19
C MET A 83 2.32 -5.28 -3.44
N PRO A 84 2.41 -5.35 -2.09
CA PRO A 84 3.43 -4.63 -1.35
C PRO A 84 4.84 -5.02 -1.78
N CYS A 85 5.72 -4.03 -1.92
CA CYS A 85 7.14 -4.31 -2.18
C CYS A 85 7.81 -4.92 -0.92
N PRO A 86 9.01 -5.52 -1.04
CA PRO A 86 9.69 -6.15 0.09
C PRO A 86 9.87 -5.22 1.29
N ARG A 87 10.17 -3.95 1.05
CA ARG A 87 10.31 -2.96 2.13
C ARG A 87 9.00 -2.75 2.88
N CYS A 88 7.90 -2.55 2.16
CA CYS A 88 6.59 -2.41 2.78
C CYS A 88 6.17 -3.69 3.51
N MET A 89 6.48 -4.86 2.97
CA MET A 89 6.16 -6.13 3.62
C MET A 89 6.90 -6.29 4.96
N LEU A 90 8.15 -5.83 5.06
CA LEU A 90 8.89 -5.80 6.33
C LEU A 90 8.24 -4.88 7.36
N GLU A 91 7.80 -3.69 6.93
CA GLU A 91 7.09 -2.76 7.83
C GLU A 91 5.75 -3.35 8.29
N ILE A 92 5.00 -3.96 7.39
CA ILE A 92 3.75 -4.66 7.72
C ILE A 92 4.01 -5.75 8.78
N ALA A 93 5.08 -6.51 8.62
CA ALA A 93 5.48 -7.54 9.58
C ALA A 93 5.89 -6.93 10.93
N ALA A 94 6.61 -5.81 10.93
CA ALA A 94 7.06 -5.13 12.14
C ALA A 94 5.88 -4.64 13.00
N TYR A 95 4.78 -4.24 12.38
CA TYR A 95 3.54 -3.85 13.09
C TYR A 95 2.63 -5.03 13.40
N GLN A 96 3.06 -6.25 13.14
CA GLN A 96 2.34 -7.50 13.42
C GLN A 96 0.96 -7.61 12.74
N ILE A 97 0.81 -6.96 11.60
CA ILE A 97 -0.35 -7.14 10.71
C ILE A 97 -0.28 -8.58 10.19
N LYS A 98 -1.37 -9.33 10.29
CA LYS A 98 -1.37 -10.78 10.04
C LYS A 98 -1.92 -11.19 8.70
N LYS A 99 -2.60 -10.30 8.00
CA LYS A 99 -3.19 -10.59 6.70
C LYS A 99 -3.02 -9.42 5.76
N VAL A 100 -2.61 -9.72 4.53
CA VAL A 100 -2.55 -8.76 3.44
C VAL A 100 -3.43 -9.27 2.31
N VAL A 101 -4.41 -8.46 1.92
CA VAL A 101 -5.27 -8.70 0.76
C VAL A 101 -4.87 -7.69 -0.31
N TYR A 102 -4.30 -8.15 -1.40
CA TYR A 102 -3.82 -7.29 -2.47
C TYR A 102 -4.60 -7.50 -3.76
N PHE A 103 -4.73 -6.43 -4.54
CA PHE A 103 -5.19 -6.49 -5.92
C PHE A 103 -3.98 -6.39 -6.86
N ASN A 104 -4.05 -7.03 -8.00
CA ASN A 104 -2.96 -6.98 -8.97
C ASN A 104 -3.11 -5.75 -9.87
N TYR A 105 -3.10 -4.55 -9.27
CA TYR A 105 -3.06 -3.32 -10.04
C TYR A 105 -1.71 -3.25 -10.76
N LYS A 106 -1.77 -3.23 -12.08
CA LYS A 106 -0.60 -2.94 -12.89
C LYS A 106 -0.56 -1.43 -13.09
N ALA A 107 0.48 -0.80 -12.57
CA ALA A 107 0.81 0.55 -12.98
C ALA A 107 1.12 0.56 -14.49
N ASP A 108 0.97 1.73 -15.11
CA ASP A 108 1.28 1.93 -16.53
C ASP A 108 2.64 1.34 -16.93
N GLU A 109 2.79 0.99 -18.20
CA GLU A 109 4.04 0.48 -18.77
C GLU A 109 5.22 1.39 -18.36
N GLY A 110 6.18 0.82 -17.65
CA GLY A 110 7.32 1.53 -17.05
C GLY A 110 7.38 1.49 -15.52
N SER A 111 6.39 0.91 -14.86
CA SER A 111 6.49 0.53 -13.46
C SER A 111 7.39 -0.69 -13.32
N THR A 112 8.49 -0.53 -12.60
CA THR A 112 9.50 -1.57 -12.37
C THR A 112 9.12 -2.51 -11.22
N ILE A 113 7.87 -2.99 -11.18
CA ILE A 113 7.56 -4.15 -10.36
C ILE A 113 8.02 -5.36 -11.17
N ASN A 114 9.24 -5.78 -10.92
CA ASN A 114 9.78 -6.98 -11.55
C ASN A 114 9.38 -8.24 -10.74
N CYS A 115 9.42 -9.39 -11.37
CA CYS A 115 9.03 -10.66 -10.75
C CYS A 115 9.88 -11.01 -9.52
N SER A 116 11.15 -10.60 -9.46
CA SER A 116 12.04 -10.83 -8.33
C SER A 116 11.57 -10.12 -7.07
N THR A 117 11.08 -8.90 -7.19
CA THR A 117 10.53 -8.12 -6.06
C THR A 117 9.28 -8.76 -5.49
N GLU A 118 8.42 -9.32 -6.34
CA GLU A 118 7.21 -10.04 -5.90
C GLU A 118 7.55 -11.32 -5.13
N GLU A 119 8.50 -12.11 -5.62
CA GLU A 119 8.96 -13.32 -4.94
C GLU A 119 9.59 -13.02 -3.57
N GLU A 120 10.41 -11.98 -3.46
CA GLU A 120 10.97 -11.53 -2.19
C GLU A 120 9.86 -11.11 -1.20
N SER A 121 8.84 -10.41 -1.66
CA SER A 121 7.70 -10.01 -0.82
C SER A 121 6.93 -11.24 -0.30
N LYS A 122 6.74 -12.25 -1.14
CA LYS A 122 6.10 -13.52 -0.76
C LYS A 122 6.94 -14.29 0.27
N GLU A 123 8.25 -14.33 0.09
CA GLU A 123 9.17 -14.96 1.04
C GLU A 123 9.10 -14.29 2.42
N ILE A 124 9.11 -12.96 2.46
CA ILE A 124 8.98 -12.20 3.71
C ILE A 124 7.63 -12.49 4.37
N ALA A 125 6.54 -12.45 3.61
CA ALA A 125 5.20 -12.74 4.13
C ALA A 125 5.12 -14.14 4.75
N THR A 126 5.63 -15.15 4.06
CA THR A 126 5.67 -16.53 4.54
C THR A 126 6.50 -16.66 5.82
N THR A 127 7.68 -16.08 5.84
CA THR A 127 8.60 -16.12 6.99
C THR A 127 8.01 -15.42 8.22
N ALA A 128 7.31 -14.31 8.00
CA ALA A 128 6.66 -13.54 9.07
C ALA A 128 5.30 -14.13 9.52
N GLY A 129 4.80 -15.16 8.85
CA GLY A 129 3.49 -15.74 9.13
C GLY A 129 2.32 -14.84 8.71
N ILE A 130 2.51 -14.01 7.68
CA ILE A 130 1.48 -13.17 7.10
C ILE A 130 0.69 -13.96 6.07
N GLU A 131 -0.63 -14.02 6.22
CA GLU A 131 -1.52 -14.58 5.20
C GLU A 131 -1.63 -13.59 4.04
N LEU A 132 -1.12 -13.98 2.88
CA LEU A 132 -1.11 -13.17 1.67
C LEU A 132 -2.17 -13.67 0.69
N VAL A 133 -3.17 -12.83 0.42
CA VAL A 133 -4.35 -13.21 -0.39
C VAL A 133 -4.50 -12.26 -1.57
N LYS A 134 -4.57 -12.81 -2.77
CA LYS A 134 -4.95 -12.06 -3.96
C LYS A 134 -6.46 -11.85 -3.99
N PHE A 135 -6.89 -10.61 -4.14
CA PHE A 135 -8.32 -10.28 -4.27
C PHE A 135 -8.79 -10.50 -5.71
N GLU A 136 -9.81 -11.33 -5.87
CA GLU A 136 -10.40 -11.66 -7.17
C GLU A 136 -11.87 -11.20 -7.30
N GLY A 137 -12.35 -10.44 -6.33
CA GLY A 137 -13.71 -9.92 -6.32
C GLY A 137 -13.92 -8.68 -7.18
N LYS A 138 -15.16 -8.23 -7.25
CA LYS A 138 -15.54 -7.02 -7.98
C LYS A 138 -15.15 -5.76 -7.20
N ILE A 139 -14.63 -4.75 -7.91
CA ILE A 139 -14.32 -3.43 -7.37
C ILE A 139 -15.49 -2.50 -7.65
N TYR A 140 -15.96 -1.83 -6.61
CA TYR A 140 -17.09 -0.89 -6.67
C TYR A 140 -16.57 0.53 -6.41
N VAL A 141 -16.17 1.19 -7.46
CA VAL A 141 -15.76 2.61 -7.46
C VAL A 141 -16.28 3.34 -8.67
#